data_1e8e7f048cd72dc9892c03cf60b0b93f
#
_entry.id   1e8e7f048cd72dc9892c03cf60b0b93f
#
_cell.length_a   1.000
_cell.length_b   1.000
_cell.length_c   1.000
_cell.angle_alpha   90.00
_cell.angle_beta   90.00
_cell.angle_gamma   90.00
#
_symmetry.space_group_name_H-M   'P 1'
#
loop_
_entity.id
_entity.type
_entity.pdbx_description
1 polymer ?
#
loop_
_entity_poly.entity_id
_entity_poly.type
_entity_poly.pdbx_seq_one_letter_code
_entity_poly.pdbx_strand_id
1 'polypeptide(L)'
;MSYLDSYQKRGIFFQRHKLFYTTTLDFTGCDTIDESARAIVHNRSDIQIGDILFASIAPLGRCYLIQSEPTDWDINESVFSIRANTDIVTPSFLYLYFMSDAFIKQATSNSTGSIFKGIRINTLLETELCVPPLSVILKFEERLASTFPLKSKNYEEIQRLSNLRDWLLPMLMNGQATIGD
;
A
#
# COMPACT_ATOMS: atom_id res chain seq x y z
N MET A 1 -32.00 14.69 11.61
CA MET A 1 -31.35 14.54 10.27
C MET A 1 -29.96 14.07 10.57
N SER A 2 -29.71 12.77 10.45
CA SER A 2 -28.46 12.19 10.91
C SER A 2 -27.40 12.36 9.83
N TYR A 3 -26.19 12.64 10.26
CA TYR A 3 -24.98 12.81 9.44
C TYR A 3 -24.61 11.58 8.59
N LEU A 4 -25.38 10.50 8.69
CA LEU A 4 -25.15 9.21 8.02
C LEU A 4 -25.86 9.07 6.68
N ASP A 5 -26.76 9.99 6.31
CA ASP A 5 -27.53 9.87 5.06
C ASP A 5 -26.86 10.48 3.82
N SER A 6 -25.68 11.10 3.98
CA SER A 6 -24.93 11.71 2.86
C SER A 6 -23.81 10.80 2.28
N TYR A 7 -23.70 9.57 2.75
CA TYR A 7 -22.70 8.62 2.23
C TYR A 7 -23.18 7.94 0.95
N GLN A 8 -23.29 8.69 -0.14
CA GLN A 8 -23.43 8.12 -1.46
C GLN A 8 -22.14 8.23 -2.27
N LYS A 9 -21.42 7.10 -2.28
CA LYS A 9 -20.56 6.58 -3.34
C LYS A 9 -19.70 7.59 -4.13
N ARG A 10 -18.43 7.68 -3.80
CA ARG A 10 -17.25 7.69 -4.69
C ARG A 10 -16.05 8.28 -3.94
N GLY A 11 -15.24 7.44 -3.43
CA GLY A 11 -14.00 7.73 -2.73
C GLY A 11 -13.78 6.67 -1.66
N ILE A 12 -12.73 5.88 -1.79
CA ILE A 12 -12.44 4.81 -0.84
C ILE A 12 -11.38 5.31 0.12
N PHE A 13 -11.72 5.37 1.41
CA PHE A 13 -10.78 5.71 2.47
C PHE A 13 -10.19 4.45 3.08
N PHE A 14 -8.90 4.46 3.31
CA PHE A 14 -8.22 3.32 3.88
C PHE A 14 -8.38 3.25 5.40
N GLN A 15 -9.03 2.21 5.88
CA GLN A 15 -9.14 1.92 7.30
C GLN A 15 -7.84 1.34 7.88
N ARG A 16 -7.61 1.61 9.17
CA ARG A 16 -6.36 1.48 9.94
C ARG A 16 -5.59 0.16 9.89
N HIS A 17 -6.13 -0.97 9.45
CA HIS A 17 -5.54 -2.27 9.78
C HIS A 17 -5.30 -3.26 8.65
N LYS A 18 -5.77 -3.02 7.42
CA LYS A 18 -5.73 -4.06 6.37
C LYS A 18 -4.93 -3.72 5.12
N LEU A 19 -4.41 -2.52 5.01
CA LEU A 19 -3.88 -1.97 3.76
C LEU A 19 -2.76 -2.77 3.12
N PHE A 20 -1.96 -3.48 3.90
CA PHE A 20 -0.72 -4.07 3.40
C PHE A 20 -0.42 -5.42 4.04
N TYR A 21 -1.18 -6.45 3.72
CA TYR A 21 -0.72 -7.81 4.02
C TYR A 21 0.37 -8.27 3.05
N THR A 22 0.36 -7.67 1.88
CA THR A 22 1.33 -7.85 0.82
C THR A 22 1.39 -6.53 0.05
N THR A 23 2.40 -6.27 -0.70
CA THR A 23 2.66 -5.12 -1.58
C THR A 23 1.50 -4.69 -2.50
N THR A 24 0.26 -4.83 -2.07
CA THR A 24 -0.97 -4.58 -2.82
C THR A 24 -1.99 -3.89 -1.95
N LEU A 25 -2.86 -3.11 -2.55
CA LEU A 25 -3.95 -2.44 -1.88
C LEU A 25 -5.11 -3.41 -1.66
N ASP A 26 -5.58 -3.50 -0.42
CA ASP A 26 -6.81 -4.22 -0.07
C ASP A 26 -7.87 -3.20 0.35
N PHE A 27 -8.91 -3.08 -0.45
CA PHE A 27 -10.03 -2.18 -0.20
C PHE A 27 -11.14 -2.79 0.66
N THR A 28 -10.96 -4.03 1.12
CA THR A 28 -11.97 -4.73 1.91
C THR A 28 -12.14 -4.08 3.28
N GLY A 29 -13.34 -3.55 3.55
CA GLY A 29 -13.64 -2.88 4.82
C GLY A 29 -13.03 -1.49 4.95
N CYS A 30 -12.73 -0.85 3.83
CA CYS A 30 -12.37 0.57 3.79
C CYS A 30 -13.61 1.44 4.01
N ASP A 31 -13.42 2.58 4.64
CA ASP A 31 -14.47 3.58 4.77
C ASP A 31 -14.71 4.24 3.40
N THR A 32 -15.97 4.51 3.08
CA THR A 32 -16.34 5.27 1.89
C THR A 32 -16.66 6.69 2.26
N ILE A 33 -16.19 7.64 1.48
CA ILE A 33 -16.44 9.07 1.65
C ILE A 33 -17.08 9.63 0.38
N ASP A 34 -17.75 10.77 0.52
CA ASP A 34 -18.25 11.49 -0.64
C ASP A 34 -17.12 12.24 -1.38
N GLU A 35 -17.44 12.74 -2.55
CA GLU A 35 -16.46 13.42 -3.42
C GLU A 35 -15.96 14.75 -2.82
N SER A 36 -16.77 15.43 -2.01
CA SER A 36 -16.37 16.66 -1.34
C SER A 36 -15.37 16.39 -0.22
N ALA A 37 -15.58 15.37 0.57
CA ALA A 37 -14.64 14.93 1.60
C ALA A 37 -13.35 14.38 0.96
N ARG A 38 -13.45 13.64 -0.15
CA ARG A 38 -12.29 13.19 -0.92
C ARG A 38 -11.45 14.36 -1.41
N ALA A 39 -12.06 15.40 -1.97
CA ALA A 39 -11.34 16.59 -2.44
C ALA A 39 -10.53 17.27 -1.31
N ILE A 40 -11.09 17.34 -0.09
CA ILE A 40 -10.38 17.88 1.08
C ILE A 40 -9.18 17.01 1.45
N VAL A 41 -9.34 15.70 1.44
CA VAL A 41 -8.26 14.76 1.76
C VAL A 41 -7.20 14.79 0.68
N HIS A 42 -7.60 14.71 -0.57
CA HIS A 42 -6.69 14.72 -1.71
C HIS A 42 -5.85 16.02 -1.78
N ASN A 43 -6.44 17.15 -1.43
CA ASN A 43 -5.71 18.42 -1.33
C ASN A 43 -4.58 18.39 -0.26
N ARG A 44 -4.70 17.49 0.74
CA ARG A 44 -3.67 17.29 1.76
C ARG A 44 -2.68 16.21 1.36
N SER A 45 -3.16 15.10 0.82
CA SER A 45 -2.36 13.92 0.49
C SER A 45 -1.59 14.07 -0.81
N ASP A 46 -2.19 14.72 -1.81
CA ASP A 46 -1.63 14.95 -3.17
C ASP A 46 -0.92 13.71 -3.73
N ILE A 47 -1.53 12.53 -3.54
CA ILE A 47 -0.93 11.27 -3.98
C ILE A 47 -0.93 11.17 -5.50
N GLN A 48 0.21 10.72 -6.03
CA GLN A 48 0.47 10.64 -7.48
C GLN A 48 1.15 9.31 -7.83
N ILE A 49 1.19 9.00 -9.12
CA ILE A 49 1.98 7.87 -9.62
C ILE A 49 3.45 8.07 -9.21
N GLY A 50 4.08 7.00 -8.72
CA GLY A 50 5.45 7.00 -8.22
C GLY A 50 5.59 7.34 -6.74
N ASP A 51 4.53 7.79 -6.07
CA ASP A 51 4.56 7.95 -4.62
C ASP A 51 4.58 6.59 -3.91
N ILE A 52 5.28 6.54 -2.78
CA ILE A 52 5.35 5.38 -1.92
C ILE A 52 4.46 5.63 -0.71
N LEU A 53 3.44 4.83 -0.57
CA LEU A 53 2.60 4.82 0.62
C LEU A 53 3.26 3.97 1.70
N PHE A 54 3.50 4.56 2.85
CA PHE A 54 4.16 3.91 3.99
C PHE A 54 3.20 3.89 5.19
N ALA A 55 2.88 2.70 5.70
CA ALA A 55 2.06 2.57 6.89
C ALA A 55 2.85 2.98 8.15
N SER A 56 2.38 4.03 8.83
CA SER A 56 3.02 4.54 10.04
C SER A 56 2.80 3.65 11.28
N ILE A 57 1.85 2.71 11.22
CA ILE A 57 1.45 1.83 12.32
C ILE A 57 1.98 0.42 12.08
N ALA A 58 2.37 -0.26 13.14
CA ALA A 58 2.88 -1.64 13.08
C ALA A 58 1.91 -2.63 12.41
N PRO A 59 2.43 -3.66 11.73
CA PRO A 59 3.84 -3.98 11.52
C PRO A 59 4.50 -3.03 10.52
N LEU A 60 5.73 -2.60 10.84
CA LEU A 60 6.51 -1.70 9.98
C LEU A 60 6.94 -2.40 8.68
N GLY A 61 7.31 -1.59 7.68
CA GLY A 61 7.76 -2.09 6.38
C GLY A 61 6.63 -2.40 5.41
N ARG A 62 5.39 -2.07 5.77
CA ARG A 62 4.26 -2.15 4.85
C ARG A 62 4.24 -0.92 3.96
N CYS A 63 4.58 -1.13 2.71
CA CYS A 63 4.64 -0.08 1.71
C CYS A 63 3.88 -0.48 0.45
N TYR A 64 3.41 0.52 -0.28
CA TYR A 64 2.83 0.36 -1.60
C TYR A 64 3.40 1.43 -2.54
N LEU A 65 3.87 1.03 -3.71
CA LEU A 65 4.28 1.94 -4.77
C LEU A 65 3.09 2.17 -5.70
N ILE A 66 2.66 3.43 -5.84
CA ILE A 66 1.56 3.80 -6.73
C ILE A 66 2.03 3.66 -8.18
N GLN A 67 1.45 2.70 -8.90
CA GLN A 67 1.78 2.38 -10.29
C GLN A 67 0.73 2.88 -11.30
N SER A 68 -0.47 3.21 -10.82
CA SER A 68 -1.59 3.72 -11.62
C SER A 68 -2.22 4.91 -10.94
N GLU A 69 -2.89 5.76 -11.73
CA GLU A 69 -3.55 6.95 -11.23
C GLU A 69 -4.56 6.63 -10.10
N PRO A 70 -4.44 7.28 -8.94
CA PRO A 70 -5.34 7.07 -7.80
C PRO A 70 -6.66 7.83 -7.99
N THR A 71 -7.55 7.35 -8.86
CA THR A 71 -8.77 8.06 -9.25
C THR A 71 -9.87 7.99 -8.19
N ASP A 72 -10.05 6.83 -7.54
CA ASP A 72 -11.22 6.54 -6.71
C ASP A 72 -10.88 6.26 -5.24
N TRP A 73 -9.68 6.58 -4.81
CA TRP A 73 -9.20 6.30 -3.45
C TRP A 73 -8.20 7.36 -2.97
N ASP A 74 -8.00 7.42 -1.67
CA ASP A 74 -7.03 8.28 -1.02
C ASP A 74 -6.52 7.65 0.29
N ILE A 75 -5.63 8.34 1.01
CA ILE A 75 -5.00 7.86 2.23
C ILE A 75 -5.47 8.63 3.46
N ASN A 76 -5.48 7.95 4.61
CA ASN A 76 -5.72 8.57 5.90
C ASN A 76 -4.41 9.00 6.59
N GLU A 77 -4.53 9.59 7.77
CA GLU A 77 -3.40 10.09 8.58
C GLU A 77 -2.44 8.99 9.10
N SER A 78 -2.82 7.72 8.98
CA SER A 78 -1.97 6.58 9.37
C SER A 78 -1.02 6.14 8.27
N VAL A 79 -1.09 6.76 7.11
CA VAL A 79 -0.25 6.46 5.95
C VAL A 79 0.50 7.73 5.54
N PHE A 80 1.81 7.61 5.41
CA PHE A 80 2.64 8.66 4.82
C PHE A 80 2.72 8.47 3.31
N SER A 81 2.59 9.56 2.56
CA SER A 81 2.97 9.62 1.16
C SER A 81 4.40 10.13 1.06
N ILE A 82 5.26 9.37 0.41
CA ILE A 82 6.67 9.68 0.25
C ILE A 82 6.97 9.77 -1.25
N ARG A 83 7.39 10.95 -1.68
CA ARG A 83 7.78 11.22 -3.06
C ARG A 83 9.29 11.20 -3.20
N ALA A 84 9.80 10.36 -4.09
CA ALA A 84 11.24 10.29 -4.36
C ALA A 84 11.71 11.53 -5.14
N ASN A 85 12.87 12.07 -4.77
CA ASN A 85 13.58 12.99 -5.65
C ASN A 85 14.28 12.18 -6.74
N THR A 86 13.72 12.18 -7.94
CA THR A 86 14.16 11.34 -9.05
C THR A 86 15.55 11.71 -9.60
N ASP A 87 16.07 12.88 -9.25
CA ASP A 87 17.46 13.27 -9.58
C ASP A 87 18.48 12.51 -8.71
N ILE A 88 18.04 11.95 -7.59
CA ILE A 88 18.89 11.28 -6.60
C ILE A 88 18.60 9.79 -6.52
N VAL A 89 17.31 9.42 -6.43
CA VAL A 89 16.86 8.05 -6.18
C VAL A 89 15.55 7.79 -6.90
N THR A 90 15.39 6.59 -7.45
CA THR A 90 14.15 6.22 -8.10
C THR A 90 13.08 5.75 -7.10
N PRO A 91 11.77 5.89 -7.41
CA PRO A 91 10.70 5.40 -6.57
C PRO A 91 10.79 3.92 -6.24
N SER A 92 11.14 3.09 -7.23
CA SER A 92 11.25 1.64 -7.07
C SER A 92 12.39 1.25 -6.12
N PHE A 93 13.54 1.93 -6.21
CA PHE A 93 14.67 1.69 -5.31
C PHE A 93 14.30 2.06 -3.87
N LEU A 94 13.71 3.24 -3.67
CA LEU A 94 13.29 3.73 -2.36
C LEU A 94 12.20 2.84 -1.75
N TYR A 95 11.24 2.38 -2.55
CA TYR A 95 10.22 1.42 -2.14
C TYR A 95 10.82 0.12 -1.61
N LEU A 96 11.79 -0.46 -2.34
CA LEU A 96 12.47 -1.70 -1.92
C LEU A 96 13.32 -1.48 -0.66
N TYR A 97 13.92 -0.31 -0.51
CA TYR A 97 14.65 0.05 0.70
C TYR A 97 13.73 0.04 1.93
N PHE A 98 12.56 0.68 1.86
CA PHE A 98 11.61 0.69 2.98
C PHE A 98 11.07 -0.68 3.36
N MET A 99 11.08 -1.63 2.44
CA MET A 99 10.69 -3.02 2.69
C MET A 99 11.85 -3.88 3.20
N SER A 100 13.07 -3.39 3.18
CA SER A 100 14.25 -4.17 3.57
C SER A 100 14.33 -4.39 5.09
N ASP A 101 14.86 -5.55 5.48
CA ASP A 101 15.14 -5.85 6.88
C ASP A 101 16.10 -4.84 7.52
N ALA A 102 16.99 -4.26 6.73
CA ALA A 102 17.93 -3.23 7.19
C ALA A 102 17.18 -1.98 7.66
N PHE A 103 16.24 -1.47 6.85
CA PHE A 103 15.41 -0.34 7.23
C PHE A 103 14.53 -0.66 8.44
N ILE A 104 13.87 -1.82 8.44
CA ILE A 104 12.98 -2.23 9.53
C ILE A 104 13.76 -2.32 10.86
N LYS A 105 14.95 -2.89 10.85
CA LYS A 105 15.83 -2.93 12.03
C LYS A 105 16.24 -1.54 12.50
N GLN A 106 16.63 -0.66 11.59
CA GLN A 106 17.00 0.73 11.91
C GLN A 106 15.81 1.50 12.50
N ALA A 107 14.64 1.41 11.89
CA ALA A 107 13.42 2.08 12.33
C ALA A 107 12.92 1.57 13.70
N THR A 108 13.12 0.27 13.99
CA THR A 108 12.72 -0.33 15.26
C THR A 108 13.71 -0.10 16.39
N SER A 109 15.00 0.03 16.09
CA SER A 109 16.04 0.28 17.12
C SER A 109 15.87 1.66 17.77
N ASN A 110 15.36 2.63 17.03
CA ASN A 110 15.11 4.01 17.50
C ASN A 110 13.77 4.15 18.25
N SER A 111 12.96 3.09 18.37
CA SER A 111 11.66 3.13 19.04
C SER A 111 11.78 2.65 20.49
N THR A 112 11.89 3.55 21.45
CA THR A 112 11.89 3.24 22.88
C THR A 112 10.45 3.07 23.42
N GLY A 113 10.11 1.86 23.88
CA GLY A 113 9.19 1.72 25.02
C GLY A 113 7.68 1.66 24.80
N SER A 114 7.11 1.32 23.63
CA SER A 114 5.66 1.16 23.50
C SER A 114 5.25 -0.14 22.80
N ILE A 115 4.19 -0.77 23.30
CA ILE A 115 3.57 -1.98 22.72
C ILE A 115 2.97 -1.70 21.34
N PHE A 116 2.61 -0.44 21.04
CA PHE A 116 2.15 0.04 19.73
C PHE A 116 3.29 0.76 19.02
N LYS A 117 4.17 0.01 18.38
CA LYS A 117 5.31 0.57 17.63
C LYS A 117 4.85 1.08 16.27
N GLY A 118 4.48 2.36 16.22
CA GLY A 118 4.41 3.11 14.97
C GLY A 118 5.70 3.90 14.74
N ILE A 119 5.99 4.23 13.49
CA ILE A 119 7.05 5.17 13.15
C ILE A 119 6.48 6.59 13.06
N ARG A 120 7.18 7.55 13.66
CA ARG A 120 6.84 8.96 13.52
C ARG A 120 7.50 9.53 12.26
N ILE A 121 6.87 10.54 11.68
CA ILE A 121 7.42 11.17 10.47
C ILE A 121 8.84 11.72 10.69
N ASN A 122 9.14 12.28 11.85
CA ASN A 122 10.47 12.78 12.18
C ASN A 122 11.51 11.65 12.18
N THR A 123 11.18 10.48 12.75
CA THR A 123 12.05 9.31 12.74
C THR A 123 12.31 8.82 11.31
N LEU A 124 11.30 8.90 10.46
CA LEU A 124 11.44 8.54 9.05
C LEU A 124 12.37 9.52 8.31
N LEU A 125 12.23 10.82 8.58
CA LEU A 125 13.07 11.87 7.98
C LEU A 125 14.53 11.84 8.46
N GLU A 126 14.76 11.37 9.70
CA GLU A 126 16.10 11.20 10.29
C GLU A 126 16.79 9.89 9.87
N THR A 127 16.08 9.04 9.12
CA THR A 127 16.63 7.76 8.68
C THR A 127 17.68 7.97 7.58
N GLU A 128 18.92 7.56 7.86
CA GLU A 128 20.01 7.64 6.89
C GLU A 128 19.88 6.53 5.84
N LEU A 129 19.94 6.94 4.58
CA LEU A 129 19.92 6.05 3.42
C LEU A 129 21.24 6.16 2.66
N CYS A 130 21.93 5.03 2.52
CA CYS A 130 23.07 4.95 1.61
C CYS A 130 22.57 4.85 0.17
N VAL A 131 22.64 5.94 -0.58
CA VAL A 131 22.19 6.01 -1.98
C VAL A 131 23.37 5.73 -2.91
N PRO A 132 23.31 4.66 -3.72
CA PRO A 132 24.30 4.43 -4.77
C PRO A 132 24.21 5.51 -5.86
N PRO A 133 25.25 5.67 -6.70
CA PRO A 133 25.16 6.52 -7.88
C PRO A 133 23.93 6.16 -8.73
N LEU A 134 23.24 7.17 -9.27
CA LEU A 134 22.00 6.99 -10.04
C LEU A 134 22.16 5.98 -11.19
N SER A 135 23.34 5.96 -11.85
CA SER A 135 23.65 5.00 -12.90
C SER A 135 23.61 3.52 -12.45
N VAL A 136 23.91 3.26 -11.17
CA VAL A 136 23.80 1.92 -10.57
C VAL A 136 22.35 1.59 -10.28
N ILE A 137 21.59 2.55 -9.75
CA ILE A 137 20.16 2.40 -9.48
C ILE A 137 19.39 2.10 -10.78
N LEU A 138 19.67 2.83 -11.85
CA LEU A 138 19.03 2.60 -13.16
C LEU A 138 19.32 1.19 -13.72
N LYS A 139 20.57 0.72 -13.64
CA LYS A 139 20.90 -0.66 -14.02
C LYS A 139 20.19 -1.72 -13.18
N PHE A 140 19.99 -1.44 -11.91
CA PHE A 140 19.22 -2.31 -11.02
C PHE A 140 17.74 -2.33 -11.43
N GLU A 141 17.16 -1.19 -11.77
CA GLU A 141 15.77 -1.10 -12.25
C GLU A 141 15.53 -1.82 -13.57
N GLU A 142 16.46 -1.72 -14.50
CA GLU A 142 16.39 -2.49 -15.77
C GLU A 142 16.21 -3.99 -15.50
N ARG A 143 16.92 -4.52 -14.50
CA ARG A 143 16.80 -5.93 -14.10
C ARG A 143 15.48 -6.27 -13.41
N LEU A 144 14.86 -5.29 -12.74
CA LEU A 144 13.60 -5.46 -12.04
C LEU A 144 12.37 -5.12 -12.90
N ALA A 145 12.56 -4.53 -14.07
CA ALA A 145 11.48 -4.02 -14.92
C ALA A 145 10.39 -5.07 -15.23
N SER A 146 10.78 -6.35 -15.36
CA SER A 146 9.83 -7.45 -15.57
C SER A 146 9.20 -8.00 -14.27
N THR A 147 9.82 -7.74 -13.12
CA THR A 147 9.43 -8.36 -11.85
C THR A 147 8.17 -7.71 -11.27
N PHE A 148 8.06 -6.39 -11.33
CA PHE A 148 6.90 -5.68 -10.80
C PHE A 148 5.60 -6.02 -11.55
N PRO A 149 5.55 -5.97 -12.89
CA PRO A 149 4.36 -6.37 -13.64
C PRO A 149 3.97 -7.84 -13.41
N LEU A 150 4.97 -8.74 -13.34
CA LEU A 150 4.74 -10.15 -13.05
C LEU A 150 4.12 -10.36 -11.67
N LYS A 151 4.63 -9.64 -10.66
CA LYS A 151 4.10 -9.67 -9.30
C LYS A 151 2.66 -9.18 -9.24
N SER A 152 2.35 -8.07 -9.93
CA SER A 152 0.99 -7.52 -10.02
C SER A 152 0.03 -8.53 -10.64
N LYS A 153 0.41 -9.11 -11.77
CA LYS A 153 -0.39 -10.13 -12.47
C LYS A 153 -0.63 -11.37 -11.61
N ASN A 154 0.40 -11.88 -10.94
CA ASN A 154 0.24 -13.03 -10.04
C ASN A 154 -0.70 -12.72 -8.89
N TYR A 155 -0.66 -11.51 -8.36
CA TYR A 155 -1.58 -11.11 -7.29
C TYR A 155 -3.04 -11.04 -7.77
N GLU A 156 -3.29 -10.44 -8.93
CA GLU A 156 -4.62 -10.41 -9.53
C GLU A 156 -5.18 -11.83 -9.71
N GLU A 157 -4.36 -12.75 -10.18
CA GLU A 157 -4.75 -14.14 -10.34
C GLU A 157 -5.01 -14.83 -8.99
N ILE A 158 -4.21 -14.58 -7.98
CA ILE A 158 -4.46 -15.09 -6.61
C ILE A 158 -5.80 -14.56 -6.07
N GLN A 159 -6.11 -13.29 -6.26
CA GLN A 159 -7.38 -12.71 -5.84
C GLN A 159 -8.56 -13.37 -6.59
N ARG A 160 -8.42 -13.52 -7.89
CA ARG A 160 -9.43 -14.18 -8.72
C ARG A 160 -9.70 -15.61 -8.26
N LEU A 161 -8.63 -16.39 -8.04
CA LEU A 161 -8.74 -17.78 -7.56
C LEU A 161 -9.32 -17.85 -6.15
N SER A 162 -8.96 -16.93 -5.27
CA SER A 162 -9.53 -16.86 -3.92
C SER A 162 -11.01 -16.55 -3.94
N ASN A 163 -11.44 -15.59 -4.74
CA ASN A 163 -12.86 -15.27 -4.91
C ASN A 163 -13.64 -16.45 -5.49
N LEU A 164 -13.06 -17.14 -6.47
CA LEU A 164 -13.69 -18.33 -7.08
C LEU A 164 -13.81 -19.47 -6.06
N ARG A 165 -12.79 -19.73 -5.27
CA ARG A 165 -12.83 -20.70 -4.17
C ARG A 165 -13.94 -20.36 -3.18
N ASP A 166 -13.99 -19.11 -2.71
CA ASP A 166 -14.94 -18.68 -1.68
C ASP A 166 -16.40 -18.71 -2.21
N TRP A 167 -16.57 -18.53 -3.51
CA TRP A 167 -17.86 -18.69 -4.18
C TRP A 167 -18.25 -20.16 -4.36
N LEU A 168 -17.31 -21.03 -4.77
CA LEU A 168 -17.59 -22.46 -5.03
C LEU A 168 -17.73 -23.29 -3.76
N LEU A 169 -16.97 -22.98 -2.72
CA LEU A 169 -16.91 -23.80 -1.50
C LEU A 169 -18.30 -24.01 -0.85
N PRO A 170 -19.14 -22.98 -0.64
CA PRO A 170 -20.50 -23.16 -0.12
C PRO A 170 -21.37 -24.00 -1.05
N MET A 171 -21.24 -23.86 -2.37
CA MET A 171 -22.03 -24.63 -3.35
C MET A 171 -21.69 -26.13 -3.31
N LEU A 172 -20.40 -26.45 -3.20
CA LEU A 172 -19.94 -27.85 -3.04
C LEU A 172 -20.42 -28.45 -1.71
N MET A 173 -20.32 -27.68 -0.60
CA MET A 173 -20.76 -28.13 0.71
C MET A 173 -22.29 -28.37 0.78
N ASN A 174 -23.07 -27.61 0.04
CA ASN A 174 -24.52 -27.72 -0.01
C ASN A 174 -25.03 -28.69 -1.12
N GLY A 175 -24.13 -29.35 -1.84
CA GLY A 175 -24.48 -30.26 -2.94
C GLY A 175 -25.09 -29.57 -4.16
N GLN A 176 -24.92 -28.25 -4.27
CA GLN A 176 -25.41 -27.46 -5.41
C GLN A 176 -24.47 -27.52 -6.62
N ALA A 177 -23.25 -27.94 -6.41
CA ALA A 177 -22.27 -28.21 -7.47
C ALA A 177 -21.57 -29.53 -7.16
N THR A 178 -21.24 -30.29 -8.20
CA THR A 178 -20.49 -31.55 -8.15
C THR A 178 -19.25 -31.42 -9.03
N ILE A 179 -18.17 -32.04 -8.61
CA ILE A 179 -16.97 -32.16 -9.43
C ILE A 179 -17.23 -33.35 -10.34
N GLY A 180 -17.37 -33.10 -11.65
CA GLY A 180 -17.44 -34.17 -12.65
C GLY A 180 -16.08 -34.83 -12.83
N ASP A 181 -16.05 -36.12 -13.04
CA ASP A 181 -14.87 -36.92 -13.39
C ASP A 181 -14.32 -36.52 -14.76
#